data_745a23e1bf9ab052744a74dcd3a8e2a9
#
_entry.id   745a23e1bf9ab052744a74dcd3a8e2a9
#
_cell.length_a   1.000
_cell.length_b   1.000
_cell.length_c   1.000
_cell.angle_alpha   90.00
_cell.angle_beta   90.00
_cell.angle_gamma   90.00
#
_symmetry.space_group_name_H-M   'P 1'
#
loop_
_entity.id
_entity.type
_entity.pdbx_description
1 polymer ?
#
loop_
_entity_poly.entity_id
_entity_poly.type
_entity_poly.pdbx_seq_one_letter_code
_entity_poly.pdbx_strand_id
1 'polypeptide(L)'
;MKKAFLTLAVLCCIGLMTACKGGAANESTTPNEITWTSIENKLANKSQLDEADCMFILTDTTLDEGHSEGLGNYLFNYLCGYPKSNKLFTNAQKNFSSQEGDQKLISLMDLMSIDIALAEYENYEEFLGDFPMFKGCKGAEEKFKSIEDNM
;
A
#
# COMPACT_ATOMS: atom_id res chain seq x y z
N MET A 1 -7.73 63.81 21.46
CA MET A 1 -6.26 64.01 21.40
C MET A 1 -5.69 62.85 20.60
N LYS A 2 -5.31 63.09 19.35
CA LYS A 2 -3.91 63.09 18.83
C LYS A 2 -3.31 61.67 18.89
N LYS A 3 -2.77 61.01 17.90
CA LYS A 3 -2.22 61.25 16.55
C LYS A 3 -1.89 59.84 16.03
N ALA A 4 -2.15 59.38 14.86
CA ALA A 4 -1.51 59.66 13.55
C ALA A 4 -0.17 58.94 13.33
N PHE A 5 -0.11 58.31 12.14
CA PHE A 5 1.08 57.94 11.29
C PHE A 5 1.81 56.66 11.72
N LEU A 6 2.16 55.75 10.85
CA LEU A 6 2.90 55.94 9.58
C LEU A 6 2.73 54.76 8.64
N THR A 7 2.45 55.07 7.42
CA THR A 7 2.62 54.29 6.21
C THR A 7 4.12 53.99 5.97
N LEU A 8 4.49 52.79 5.56
CA LEU A 8 5.66 52.63 4.74
C LEU A 8 5.48 51.47 3.74
N ALA A 9 5.23 51.86 2.54
CA ALA A 9 5.40 51.03 1.36
C ALA A 9 6.90 50.90 1.06
N VAL A 10 7.38 49.70 0.83
CA VAL A 10 8.63 49.49 0.11
C VAL A 10 8.38 48.52 -1.03
N LEU A 11 8.52 49.11 -2.14
CA LEU A 11 8.47 48.62 -3.52
C LEU A 11 9.70 47.80 -3.85
N CYS A 12 9.48 46.80 -4.72
CA CYS A 12 10.42 46.26 -5.73
C CYS A 12 11.74 45.66 -5.28
N CYS A 13 11.88 44.36 -5.50
CA CYS A 13 13.01 43.86 -6.27
C CYS A 13 12.54 42.78 -7.25
N ILE A 14 12.38 43.17 -8.50
CA ILE A 14 12.33 42.29 -9.64
C ILE A 14 13.75 41.74 -9.80
N GLY A 15 13.93 40.47 -9.52
CA GLY A 15 15.15 39.71 -9.80
C GLY A 15 14.84 38.66 -10.83
N LEU A 16 14.99 39.01 -12.11
CA LEU A 16 15.13 38.01 -13.17
C LEU A 16 16.40 37.20 -12.93
N MET A 17 16.27 35.95 -12.62
CA MET A 17 17.32 34.95 -12.77
C MET A 17 16.90 33.94 -13.80
N THR A 18 17.51 34.05 -14.95
CA THR A 18 17.53 33.14 -16.07
C THR A 18 17.80 31.69 -15.71
N ALA A 19 16.97 30.83 -16.28
CA ALA A 19 17.25 29.52 -16.85
C ALA A 19 18.43 28.70 -16.29
N CYS A 20 18.13 27.67 -15.49
CA CYS A 20 18.82 26.39 -15.61
C CYS A 20 17.83 25.35 -16.10
N LYS A 21 18.06 24.90 -17.32
CA LYS A 21 17.42 23.81 -18.01
C LYS A 21 17.91 22.52 -17.38
N GLY A 22 17.25 22.06 -16.36
CA GLY A 22 17.35 20.71 -15.80
C GLY A 22 16.03 20.04 -16.07
N GLY A 23 16.03 19.01 -16.90
CA GLY A 23 14.83 18.26 -17.26
C GLY A 23 14.19 17.62 -16.03
N ALA A 24 13.18 18.26 -15.50
CA ALA A 24 12.17 17.57 -14.72
C ALA A 24 11.29 16.86 -15.75
N ALA A 25 11.37 15.55 -15.76
CA ALA A 25 10.34 14.75 -16.38
C ALA A 25 9.02 15.16 -15.73
N ASN A 26 8.18 15.89 -16.48
CA ASN A 26 6.77 16.02 -16.16
C ASN A 26 6.19 14.61 -16.30
N GLU A 27 6.12 13.88 -15.19
CA GLU A 27 5.12 12.82 -15.07
C GLU A 27 3.77 13.51 -15.17
N SER A 28 3.20 13.45 -16.35
CA SER A 28 1.81 13.74 -16.60
C SER A 28 0.98 12.63 -15.93
N THR A 29 0.85 12.72 -14.63
CA THR A 29 -0.10 11.88 -13.89
C THR A 29 -1.49 12.32 -14.29
N THR A 30 -2.12 11.55 -15.15
CA THR A 30 -3.57 11.55 -15.27
C THR A 30 -4.14 11.28 -13.86
N PRO A 31 -5.14 12.07 -13.38
CA PRO A 31 -5.49 12.12 -11.96
C PRO A 31 -6.13 10.87 -11.36
N ASN A 32 -6.07 9.69 -12.00
CA ASN A 32 -6.75 8.47 -11.53
C ASN A 32 -6.07 7.15 -11.87
N GLU A 33 -4.80 7.15 -12.27
CA GLU A 33 -4.12 5.88 -12.53
C GLU A 33 -3.51 5.33 -11.23
N ILE A 34 -4.00 4.16 -10.78
CA ILE A 34 -3.42 3.45 -9.64
C ILE A 34 -2.15 2.77 -10.15
N THR A 35 -1.04 2.99 -9.44
CA THR A 35 0.27 2.40 -9.74
C THR A 35 0.88 1.83 -8.47
N TRP A 36 1.84 0.91 -8.60
CA TRP A 36 2.58 0.37 -7.45
C TRP A 36 3.22 1.47 -6.61
N THR A 37 3.82 2.48 -7.23
CA THR A 37 4.38 3.64 -6.52
C THR A 37 3.31 4.39 -5.71
N SER A 38 2.09 4.53 -6.24
CA SER A 38 0.98 5.15 -5.51
C SER A 38 0.53 4.31 -4.31
N ILE A 39 0.50 2.99 -4.47
CA ILE A 39 0.17 2.03 -3.39
C ILE A 39 1.24 2.08 -2.30
N GLU A 40 2.53 1.95 -2.66
CA GLU A 40 3.64 2.04 -1.71
C GLU A 40 3.60 3.35 -0.90
N ASN A 41 3.37 4.48 -1.56
CA ASN A 41 3.24 5.76 -0.88
C ASN A 41 2.06 5.79 0.10
N LYS A 42 0.91 5.20 -0.25
CA LYS A 42 -0.24 5.08 0.66
C LYS A 42 0.12 4.23 1.88
N LEU A 43 0.73 3.07 1.68
CA LEU A 43 1.12 2.16 2.75
C LEU A 43 2.19 2.77 3.67
N ALA A 44 3.26 3.34 3.11
CA ALA A 44 4.35 3.98 3.86
C ALA A 44 3.85 5.16 4.71
N ASN A 45 2.92 5.95 4.18
CA ASN A 45 2.31 7.08 4.89
C ASN A 45 1.11 6.68 5.75
N LYS A 46 0.80 5.39 5.86
CA LYS A 46 -0.37 4.86 6.58
C LYS A 46 -1.68 5.51 6.14
N SER A 47 -1.75 5.88 4.87
CA SER A 47 -2.96 6.41 4.24
C SER A 47 -3.96 5.28 4.00
N GLN A 48 -5.25 5.60 4.09
CA GLN A 48 -6.29 4.58 3.90
C GLN A 48 -6.31 4.08 2.46
N LEU A 49 -6.21 2.75 2.28
CA LEU A 49 -6.53 2.09 1.01
C LEU A 49 -8.04 2.11 0.77
N ASP A 50 -8.42 2.12 -0.49
CA ASP A 50 -9.80 1.90 -0.90
C ASP A 50 -9.97 0.56 -1.65
N GLU A 51 -11.19 0.25 -2.10
CA GLU A 51 -11.47 -1.02 -2.78
C GLU A 51 -10.75 -1.11 -4.14
N ALA A 52 -10.56 0.02 -4.84
CA ALA A 52 -9.84 0.05 -6.11
C ALA A 52 -8.34 -0.24 -5.91
N ASP A 53 -7.74 0.28 -4.85
CA ASP A 53 -6.37 -0.05 -4.46
C ASP A 53 -6.22 -1.56 -4.18
N CYS A 54 -7.15 -2.14 -3.41
CA CYS A 54 -7.12 -3.57 -3.11
C CYS A 54 -7.34 -4.43 -4.37
N MET A 55 -8.22 -3.99 -5.28
CA MET A 55 -8.39 -4.63 -6.58
C MET A 55 -7.11 -4.59 -7.40
N PHE A 56 -6.44 -3.46 -7.46
CA PHE A 56 -5.15 -3.31 -8.15
C PHE A 56 -4.11 -4.29 -7.56
N ILE A 57 -3.93 -4.31 -6.24
CA ILE A 57 -3.00 -5.21 -5.54
C ILE A 57 -3.29 -6.69 -5.87
N LEU A 58 -4.57 -7.08 -5.94
CA LEU A 58 -4.96 -8.46 -6.27
C LEU A 58 -4.83 -8.81 -7.76
N THR A 59 -4.80 -7.84 -8.67
CA THR A 59 -4.84 -8.09 -10.11
C THR A 59 -3.54 -7.84 -10.82
N ASP A 60 -2.77 -6.85 -10.38
CA ASP A 60 -1.53 -6.51 -11.06
C ASP A 60 -0.39 -7.46 -10.66
N THR A 61 0.16 -8.15 -11.63
CA THR A 61 1.27 -9.08 -11.49
C THR A 61 2.58 -8.52 -12.03
N THR A 62 2.64 -7.22 -12.31
CA THR A 62 3.83 -6.56 -12.89
C THR A 62 4.87 -6.19 -11.84
N LEU A 63 4.66 -6.61 -10.59
CA LEU A 63 5.58 -6.37 -9.50
C LEU A 63 6.94 -7.04 -9.79
N ASP A 64 7.99 -6.25 -9.87
CA ASP A 64 9.35 -6.77 -9.98
C ASP A 64 9.93 -7.18 -8.61
N GLU A 65 11.01 -7.96 -8.64
CA GLU A 65 11.63 -8.49 -7.41
C GLU A 65 12.08 -7.38 -6.44
N GLY A 66 12.50 -6.23 -6.97
CA GLY A 66 12.98 -5.10 -6.15
C GLY A 66 11.86 -4.38 -5.39
N HIS A 67 10.67 -4.32 -5.98
CA HIS A 67 9.50 -3.72 -5.34
C HIS A 67 8.78 -4.70 -4.39
N SER A 68 8.86 -6.02 -4.67
CA SER A 68 8.11 -7.03 -3.92
C SER A 68 8.49 -7.11 -2.43
N GLU A 69 9.79 -7.06 -2.09
CA GLU A 69 10.25 -7.17 -0.71
C GLU A 69 9.79 -5.99 0.16
N GLY A 70 9.97 -4.76 -0.32
CA GLY A 70 9.54 -3.57 0.41
C GLY A 70 8.02 -3.49 0.55
N LEU A 71 7.28 -3.82 -0.50
CA LEU A 71 5.83 -3.79 -0.52
C LEU A 71 5.24 -4.82 0.44
N GLY A 72 5.79 -6.04 0.51
CA GLY A 72 5.36 -7.09 1.44
C GLY A 72 5.38 -6.59 2.88
N ASN A 73 6.49 -6.01 3.30
CA ASN A 73 6.64 -5.44 4.64
C ASN A 73 5.66 -4.30 4.91
N TYR A 74 5.53 -3.34 3.99
CA TYR A 74 4.57 -2.25 4.15
C TYR A 74 3.13 -2.77 4.26
N LEU A 75 2.75 -3.73 3.44
CA LEU A 75 1.41 -4.30 3.42
C LEU A 75 1.11 -5.09 4.69
N PHE A 76 2.05 -5.93 5.14
CA PHE A 76 1.95 -6.68 6.40
C PHE A 76 1.71 -5.72 7.57
N ASN A 77 2.60 -4.74 7.76
CA ASN A 77 2.49 -3.77 8.85
C ASN A 77 1.20 -2.93 8.75
N TYR A 78 0.79 -2.58 7.53
CA TYR A 78 -0.46 -1.85 7.31
C TYR A 78 -1.67 -2.68 7.73
N LEU A 79 -1.77 -3.93 7.33
CA LEU A 79 -2.92 -4.80 7.64
C LEU A 79 -3.02 -5.12 9.13
N CYS A 80 -1.89 -5.35 9.81
CA CYS A 80 -1.84 -5.50 11.27
C CYS A 80 -2.30 -4.22 11.99
N GLY A 81 -1.86 -3.06 11.51
CA GLY A 81 -2.22 -1.76 12.10
C GLY A 81 -3.67 -1.31 11.79
N TYR A 82 -4.24 -1.81 10.71
CA TYR A 82 -5.56 -1.42 10.22
C TYR A 82 -6.45 -2.64 9.88
N PRO A 83 -6.94 -3.40 10.87
CA PRO A 83 -7.71 -4.63 10.64
C PRO A 83 -8.97 -4.44 9.76
N LYS A 84 -9.52 -3.22 9.72
CA LYS A 84 -10.66 -2.90 8.84
C LYS A 84 -10.32 -3.01 7.36
N SER A 85 -9.05 -2.86 6.99
CA SER A 85 -8.58 -2.99 5.61
C SER A 85 -8.68 -4.42 5.09
N ASN A 86 -8.60 -5.42 5.97
CA ASN A 86 -8.86 -6.82 5.62
C ASN A 86 -10.23 -7.01 4.93
N LYS A 87 -11.24 -6.23 5.36
CA LYS A 87 -12.58 -6.28 4.75
C LYS A 87 -12.58 -5.76 3.31
N LEU A 88 -11.72 -4.80 2.98
CA LEU A 88 -11.60 -4.29 1.62
C LEU A 88 -11.05 -5.37 0.68
N PHE A 89 -10.04 -6.13 1.11
CA PHE A 89 -9.54 -7.28 0.35
C PHE A 89 -10.59 -8.37 0.18
N THR A 90 -11.36 -8.70 1.23
CA THR A 90 -12.49 -9.63 1.13
C THR A 90 -13.56 -9.14 0.15
N ASN A 91 -13.81 -7.85 0.07
CA ASN A 91 -14.75 -7.30 -0.91
C ASN A 91 -14.19 -7.34 -2.33
N ALA A 92 -12.93 -6.94 -2.51
CA ALA A 92 -12.24 -7.00 -3.79
C ALA A 92 -12.20 -8.45 -4.34
N GLN A 93 -11.92 -9.44 -3.47
CA GLN A 93 -11.94 -10.87 -3.82
C GLN A 93 -13.26 -11.32 -4.48
N LYS A 94 -14.41 -10.77 -4.05
CA LYS A 94 -15.73 -11.14 -4.57
C LYS A 94 -15.94 -10.79 -6.05
N ASN A 95 -15.08 -9.96 -6.64
CA ASN A 95 -15.11 -9.65 -8.05
C ASN A 95 -14.54 -10.78 -8.93
N PHE A 96 -13.95 -11.82 -8.32
CA PHE A 96 -13.40 -13.00 -8.99
C PHE A 96 -14.29 -14.23 -8.75
N SER A 97 -14.09 -15.28 -9.53
CA SER A 97 -14.62 -16.59 -9.15
C SER A 97 -14.02 -17.03 -7.80
N SER A 98 -14.72 -17.90 -7.05
CA SER A 98 -14.24 -18.35 -5.74
C SER A 98 -12.81 -18.89 -5.78
N GLN A 99 -12.51 -19.77 -6.75
CA GLN A 99 -11.18 -20.36 -6.90
C GLN A 99 -10.12 -19.31 -7.26
N GLU A 100 -10.41 -18.40 -8.16
CA GLU A 100 -9.50 -17.34 -8.56
C GLU A 100 -9.27 -16.36 -7.41
N GLY A 101 -10.32 -15.96 -6.71
CA GLY A 101 -10.23 -15.07 -5.55
C GLY A 101 -9.38 -15.66 -4.42
N ASP A 102 -9.52 -16.96 -4.15
CA ASP A 102 -8.67 -17.65 -3.17
C ASP A 102 -7.19 -17.64 -3.62
N GLN A 103 -6.92 -17.90 -4.90
CA GLN A 103 -5.55 -17.84 -5.44
C GLN A 103 -4.94 -16.44 -5.34
N LYS A 104 -5.73 -15.38 -5.60
CA LYS A 104 -5.28 -14.00 -5.45
C LYS A 104 -4.90 -13.66 -4.01
N LEU A 105 -5.70 -14.10 -3.04
CA LEU A 105 -5.36 -13.93 -1.63
C LEU A 105 -4.11 -14.74 -1.23
N ILE A 106 -3.96 -15.98 -1.73
CA ILE A 106 -2.75 -16.77 -1.48
C ILE A 106 -1.51 -16.07 -2.04
N SER A 107 -1.59 -15.47 -3.23
CA SER A 107 -0.48 -14.67 -3.78
C SER A 107 -0.13 -13.47 -2.89
N LEU A 108 -1.11 -12.90 -2.20
CA LEU A 108 -0.86 -11.85 -1.20
C LEU A 108 -0.09 -12.37 0.01
N MET A 109 -0.33 -13.62 0.45
CA MET A 109 0.50 -14.28 1.48
C MET A 109 1.93 -14.50 0.99
N ASP A 110 2.14 -14.84 -0.30
CA ASP A 110 3.48 -14.94 -0.86
C ASP A 110 4.24 -13.61 -0.76
N LEU A 111 3.57 -12.51 -1.08
CA LEU A 111 4.14 -11.19 -0.99
C LEU A 111 4.58 -10.82 0.44
N MET A 112 3.81 -11.23 1.44
CA MET A 112 4.08 -10.97 2.86
C MET A 112 4.83 -12.10 3.56
N SER A 113 5.32 -13.12 2.84
CA SER A 113 5.80 -14.38 3.41
C SER A 113 6.93 -14.21 4.42
N ILE A 114 7.88 -13.31 4.15
CA ILE A 114 9.02 -13.03 5.05
C ILE A 114 8.51 -12.46 6.38
N ASP A 115 7.58 -11.49 6.32
CA ASP A 115 7.06 -10.84 7.52
C ASP A 115 6.15 -11.78 8.33
N ILE A 116 5.36 -12.63 7.64
CA ILE A 116 4.55 -13.68 8.29
C ILE A 116 5.46 -14.64 9.06
N ALA A 117 6.54 -15.10 8.44
CA ALA A 117 7.49 -16.01 9.04
C ALA A 117 8.23 -15.38 10.24
N LEU A 118 8.62 -14.09 10.13
CA LEU A 118 9.29 -13.35 11.21
C LEU A 118 8.35 -12.98 12.37
N ALA A 119 7.04 -13.01 12.16
CA ALA A 119 6.06 -12.69 13.20
C ALA A 119 5.86 -13.84 14.22
N GLU A 120 6.39 -15.04 13.93
CA GLU A 120 6.40 -16.21 14.83
C GLU A 120 5.01 -16.53 15.42
N TYR A 121 3.97 -16.61 14.56
CA TYR A 121 2.63 -17.01 14.99
C TYR A 121 2.65 -18.44 15.55
N GLU A 122 2.02 -18.68 16.70
CA GLU A 122 1.95 -20.01 17.31
C GLU A 122 1.12 -21.01 16.45
N ASN A 123 0.17 -20.49 15.67
CA ASN A 123 -0.71 -21.29 14.82
C ASN A 123 -1.52 -20.43 13.85
N TYR A 124 -2.21 -21.10 12.91
CA TYR A 124 -3.02 -20.44 11.89
C TYR A 124 -4.19 -19.60 12.46
N GLU A 125 -4.78 -19.99 13.60
CA GLU A 125 -5.87 -19.23 14.23
C GLU A 125 -5.38 -17.91 14.78
N GLU A 126 -4.17 -17.84 15.31
CA GLU A 126 -3.53 -16.58 15.74
C GLU A 126 -3.27 -15.67 14.54
N PHE A 127 -2.70 -16.21 13.47
CA PHE A 127 -2.52 -15.49 12.20
C PHE A 127 -3.85 -14.92 11.68
N LEU A 128 -4.95 -15.68 11.74
CA LEU A 128 -6.27 -15.19 11.34
C LEU A 128 -6.81 -14.07 12.24
N GLY A 129 -6.27 -13.89 13.44
CA GLY A 129 -6.59 -12.75 14.30
C GLY A 129 -6.20 -11.42 13.66
N ASP A 130 -5.00 -11.37 13.06
CA ASP A 130 -4.49 -10.18 12.36
C ASP A 130 -4.97 -10.10 10.90
N PHE A 131 -5.15 -11.24 10.26
CA PHE A 131 -5.50 -11.36 8.83
C PHE A 131 -6.81 -12.12 8.60
N PRO A 132 -7.95 -11.63 9.11
CA PRO A 132 -9.24 -12.34 8.99
C PRO A 132 -9.74 -12.49 7.54
N MET A 133 -9.15 -11.80 6.57
CA MET A 133 -9.49 -11.96 5.15
C MET A 133 -9.16 -13.36 4.62
N PHE A 134 -8.22 -14.09 5.24
CA PHE A 134 -7.88 -15.46 4.85
C PHE A 134 -8.82 -16.52 5.42
N LYS A 135 -9.73 -16.13 6.30
CA LYS A 135 -10.68 -17.07 6.90
C LYS A 135 -11.61 -17.66 5.84
N GLY A 136 -11.52 -18.99 5.68
CA GLY A 136 -12.29 -19.72 4.67
C GLY A 136 -11.69 -19.66 3.26
N CYS A 137 -10.54 -19.01 3.05
CA CYS A 137 -9.79 -19.06 1.83
C CYS A 137 -9.17 -20.47 1.67
N LYS A 138 -9.55 -21.15 0.59
CA LYS A 138 -9.09 -22.51 0.34
C LYS A 138 -7.59 -22.51 0.01
N GLY A 139 -6.81 -23.28 0.77
CA GLY A 139 -5.36 -23.40 0.61
C GLY A 139 -4.55 -22.39 1.44
N ALA A 140 -5.21 -21.45 2.14
CA ALA A 140 -4.48 -20.46 2.93
C ALA A 140 -3.78 -21.09 4.15
N GLU A 141 -4.39 -22.07 4.80
CA GLU A 141 -3.75 -22.76 5.92
C GLU A 141 -2.54 -23.59 5.50
N GLU A 142 -2.62 -24.29 4.36
CA GLU A 142 -1.48 -25.02 3.80
C GLU A 142 -0.36 -24.07 3.41
N LYS A 143 -0.72 -22.90 2.84
CA LYS A 143 0.27 -21.88 2.48
C LYS A 143 0.95 -21.30 3.72
N PHE A 144 0.19 -20.98 4.78
CA PHE A 144 0.73 -20.51 6.04
C PHE A 144 1.76 -21.51 6.61
N LYS A 145 1.41 -22.80 6.71
CA LYS A 145 2.33 -23.85 7.16
C LYS A 145 3.59 -23.95 6.28
N SER A 146 3.42 -23.83 4.97
CA SER A 146 4.57 -23.84 4.05
C SER A 146 5.51 -22.65 4.25
N ILE A 147 5.00 -21.49 4.66
CA ILE A 147 5.83 -20.32 4.99
C ILE A 147 6.63 -20.59 6.27
N GLU A 148 6.00 -21.14 7.31
CA GLU A 148 6.67 -21.47 8.57
C GLU A 148 7.73 -22.57 8.42
N ASP A 149 7.44 -23.63 7.64
CA ASP A 149 8.33 -24.77 7.44
C ASP A 149 9.61 -24.42 6.63
N ASN A 150 9.63 -23.30 5.91
CA ASN A 150 10.74 -22.87 5.06
C ASN A 150 11.70 -21.85 5.75
N MET A 151 11.50 -21.59 7.03
CA MET A 151 12.41 -20.79 7.86
C MET A 151 13.42 -21.66 8.61
#